data_558002cab4e690958584fa53aca7517c
#
_entry.id   558002cab4e690958584fa53aca7517c
#
_cell.length_a   1.000
_cell.length_b   1.000
_cell.length_c   1.000
_cell.angle_alpha   90.00
_cell.angle_beta   90.00
_cell.angle_gamma   90.00
#
_symmetry.space_group_name_H-M   'P 1'
#
loop_
_entity.id
_entity.type
_entity.pdbx_description
1 polymer ?
#
loop_
_entity_poly.entity_id
_entity_poly.type
_entity_poly.pdbx_seq_one_letter_code
_entity_poly.pdbx_strand_id
1 'polypeptide(L)'
;MKKGLRAAAALLLMAVLLLGLAGPAPRAAAIEPTGEGFEIPVLDDLPQVDLSEPIYMLANAYNSVGLEYALPEYGAFNGQALDPIAIPETTAMLDAARADGVRIYVGVGYRNWDYNSTYYEAAVVQYGTPDAWRHFLPPGCNEHQTGFAIDVTDNQYDNCNYYPYDDSSVYSSPVYDWMLAHCAEYGYILRYPEGKENWYGVGCDHFHFRYVGVEVATYIMEHDLCLEEFLYLEDPHSLYVPGLNSYASF
;
A
#
# COMPACT_ATOMS: atom_id res chain seq x y z
N MET A 1 -18.16 -49.07 -53.98
CA MET A 1 -18.60 -47.74 -54.43
C MET A 1 -19.29 -47.04 -53.26
N LYS A 2 -18.63 -46.13 -52.57
CA LYS A 2 -19.23 -45.02 -51.81
C LYS A 2 -18.10 -44.12 -51.38
N LYS A 3 -18.03 -42.94 -52.00
CA LYS A 3 -17.07 -41.89 -51.71
C LYS A 3 -17.44 -41.21 -50.40
N GLY A 4 -16.52 -41.21 -49.44
CA GLY A 4 -16.63 -40.46 -48.19
C GLY A 4 -16.05 -39.08 -48.38
N LEU A 5 -16.86 -38.07 -48.20
CA LEU A 5 -16.50 -36.64 -48.23
C LEU A 5 -15.80 -36.31 -46.93
N ARG A 6 -14.54 -35.89 -47.00
CA ARG A 6 -13.81 -35.32 -45.85
C ARG A 6 -14.11 -33.83 -45.80
N ALA A 7 -14.85 -33.42 -44.77
CA ALA A 7 -15.04 -32.04 -44.43
C ALA A 7 -13.77 -31.53 -43.72
N ALA A 8 -13.06 -30.57 -44.35
CA ALA A 8 -11.99 -29.83 -43.71
C ALA A 8 -12.62 -28.70 -42.87
N ALA A 9 -12.50 -28.80 -41.57
CA ALA A 9 -12.84 -27.70 -40.68
C ALA A 9 -11.70 -26.68 -40.72
N ALA A 10 -11.93 -25.55 -41.37
CA ALA A 10 -11.05 -24.40 -41.31
C ALA A 10 -11.20 -23.73 -39.94
N LEU A 11 -10.19 -23.87 -39.10
CA LEU A 11 -10.06 -23.04 -37.88
C LEU A 11 -9.65 -21.62 -38.34
N LEU A 12 -10.59 -20.71 -38.31
CA LEU A 12 -10.32 -19.28 -38.44
C LEU A 12 -9.73 -18.78 -37.12
N LEU A 13 -8.42 -18.66 -37.04
CA LEU A 13 -7.74 -17.95 -35.95
C LEU A 13 -8.02 -16.45 -36.12
N MET A 14 -8.99 -15.93 -35.41
CA MET A 14 -9.16 -14.49 -35.21
C MET A 14 -8.06 -14.02 -34.27
N ALA A 15 -6.95 -13.57 -34.81
CA ALA A 15 -6.01 -12.74 -34.05
C ALA A 15 -6.68 -11.38 -33.83
N VAL A 16 -7.28 -11.20 -32.66
CA VAL A 16 -7.68 -9.88 -32.19
C VAL A 16 -6.39 -9.13 -31.84
N LEU A 17 -5.96 -8.25 -32.75
CA LEU A 17 -4.92 -7.27 -32.48
C LEU A 17 -5.54 -6.26 -31.48
N LEU A 18 -5.39 -6.50 -30.18
CA LEU A 18 -5.58 -5.49 -29.16
C LEU A 18 -4.42 -4.50 -29.27
N LEU A 19 -4.55 -3.52 -30.15
CA LEU A 19 -3.85 -2.26 -30.02
C LEU A 19 -4.39 -1.62 -28.72
N GLY A 20 -3.67 -1.87 -27.63
CA GLY A 20 -3.91 -1.20 -26.37
C GLY A 20 -3.66 0.28 -26.53
N LEU A 21 -4.74 1.04 -26.75
CA LEU A 21 -4.76 2.42 -26.32
C LEU A 21 -4.74 2.36 -24.79
N ALA A 22 -3.54 2.50 -24.20
CA ALA A 22 -3.41 2.81 -22.79
C ALA A 22 -4.08 4.17 -22.58
N GLY A 23 -5.39 4.15 -22.35
CA GLY A 23 -6.07 5.28 -21.75
C GLY A 23 -5.52 5.46 -20.33
N PRO A 24 -5.63 6.67 -19.74
CA PRO A 24 -5.28 6.87 -18.35
C PRO A 24 -6.01 5.79 -17.52
N ALA A 25 -5.29 5.20 -16.56
CA ALA A 25 -5.85 4.21 -15.66
C ALA A 25 -7.23 4.68 -15.16
N PRO A 26 -8.24 3.78 -15.09
CA PRO A 26 -9.56 4.19 -14.64
C PRO A 26 -9.40 4.83 -13.26
N ARG A 27 -9.77 6.10 -13.19
CA ARG A 27 -9.75 6.88 -11.97
C ARG A 27 -10.69 6.16 -10.99
N ALA A 28 -10.17 5.75 -9.83
CA ALA A 28 -10.98 5.19 -8.79
C ALA A 28 -12.18 6.09 -8.52
N ALA A 29 -13.29 5.48 -8.16
CA ALA A 29 -14.22 6.14 -7.27
C ALA A 29 -13.55 6.15 -5.87
N ALA A 30 -12.50 6.95 -5.75
CA ALA A 30 -11.98 7.37 -4.47
C ALA A 30 -13.18 7.85 -3.63
N ILE A 31 -13.13 7.66 -2.32
CA ILE A 31 -14.06 8.32 -1.42
C ILE A 31 -14.02 9.78 -1.83
N GLU A 32 -15.12 10.31 -2.44
CA GLU A 32 -15.17 11.71 -2.83
C GLU A 32 -14.85 12.51 -1.57
N PRO A 33 -13.84 13.39 -1.59
CA PRO A 33 -13.53 14.21 -0.44
C PRO A 33 -14.81 14.94 -0.06
N THR A 34 -15.28 14.75 1.15
CA THR A 34 -16.48 15.43 1.65
C THR A 34 -16.13 16.88 1.84
N GLY A 35 -16.05 17.69 0.88
CA GLY A 35 -15.87 19.16 0.78
C GLY A 35 -15.60 20.02 2.03
N GLU A 36 -15.36 19.43 3.18
CA GLU A 36 -14.86 20.03 4.40
C GLU A 36 -13.34 20.09 4.30
N GLY A 37 -12.82 21.31 4.41
CA GLY A 37 -11.43 21.62 4.08
C GLY A 37 -10.43 20.79 4.88
N PHE A 38 -9.36 20.37 4.21
CA PHE A 38 -8.20 19.75 4.84
C PHE A 38 -7.64 20.74 5.88
N GLU A 39 -7.52 20.31 7.11
CA GLU A 39 -6.73 21.03 8.12
C GLU A 39 -5.27 20.67 7.91
N ILE A 40 -4.50 21.61 7.38
CA ILE A 40 -3.05 21.45 7.22
C ILE A 40 -2.43 21.96 8.51
N PRO A 41 -1.74 21.08 9.27
CA PRO A 41 -1.07 21.50 10.49
C PRO A 41 0.06 22.50 10.18
N VAL A 42 0.25 23.48 11.05
CA VAL A 42 1.40 24.40 10.98
C VAL A 42 2.45 23.91 11.95
N LEU A 43 3.53 23.35 11.42
CA LEU A 43 4.62 22.77 12.16
C LEU A 43 5.94 23.45 11.76
N ASP A 44 6.76 23.81 12.75
CA ASP A 44 7.94 24.66 12.55
C ASP A 44 9.27 23.88 12.49
N ASP A 45 9.26 22.57 12.78
CA ASP A 45 10.45 21.76 13.01
C ASP A 45 10.47 20.45 12.20
N LEU A 46 10.01 20.52 10.93
CA LEU A 46 10.04 19.37 10.03
C LEU A 46 11.47 18.81 9.87
N PRO A 47 11.65 17.49 9.94
CA PRO A 47 12.89 16.83 9.57
C PRO A 47 13.28 17.20 8.14
N GLN A 48 14.53 17.53 7.92
CA GLN A 48 15.03 17.83 6.57
C GLN A 48 15.37 16.54 5.84
N VAL A 49 14.59 16.20 4.81
CA VAL A 49 14.71 14.94 4.06
C VAL A 49 14.89 15.17 2.57
N ASP A 50 15.49 14.20 1.90
CA ASP A 50 15.52 14.14 0.44
C ASP A 50 14.35 13.29 -0.04
N LEU A 51 13.26 13.92 -0.50
CA LEU A 51 12.07 13.23 -0.99
C LEU A 51 12.33 12.34 -2.22
N SER A 52 13.50 12.42 -2.84
CA SER A 52 13.90 11.50 -3.92
C SER A 52 14.34 10.12 -3.42
N GLU A 53 14.54 9.95 -2.11
CA GLU A 53 14.86 8.64 -1.55
C GLU A 53 13.68 7.67 -1.69
N PRO A 54 13.95 6.39 -2.03
CA PRO A 54 12.89 5.40 -2.27
C PRO A 54 11.94 5.19 -1.09
N ILE A 55 12.40 5.43 0.14
CA ILE A 55 11.58 5.27 1.35
C ILE A 55 10.41 6.25 1.41
N TYR A 56 10.44 7.36 0.64
CA TYR A 56 9.35 8.34 0.55
C TYR A 56 8.45 8.15 -0.66
N MET A 57 8.69 7.10 -1.47
CA MET A 57 7.83 6.76 -2.60
C MET A 57 6.39 6.52 -2.15
N LEU A 58 5.44 7.20 -2.78
CA LEU A 58 4.03 7.15 -2.40
C LEU A 58 3.22 6.26 -3.34
N ALA A 59 2.49 5.31 -2.76
CA ALA A 59 1.48 4.50 -3.42
C ALA A 59 0.20 4.52 -2.60
N ASN A 60 -0.88 5.09 -3.14
CA ASN A 60 -2.20 5.14 -2.51
C ASN A 60 -3.30 5.26 -3.57
N ALA A 61 -4.55 5.48 -3.17
CA ALA A 61 -5.66 5.60 -4.11
C ALA A 61 -5.51 6.74 -5.13
N TYR A 62 -4.70 7.76 -4.85
CA TYR A 62 -4.56 8.96 -5.66
C TYR A 62 -3.21 9.04 -6.38
N ASN A 63 -2.20 8.38 -5.84
CA ASN A 63 -0.82 8.41 -6.30
C ASN A 63 -0.34 7.00 -6.64
N SER A 64 0.27 6.83 -7.80
CA SER A 64 0.76 5.53 -8.27
C SER A 64 2.27 5.57 -8.47
N VAL A 65 2.95 4.49 -8.05
CA VAL A 65 4.38 4.29 -8.34
C VAL A 65 4.65 3.92 -9.81
N GLY A 66 3.59 3.88 -10.63
CA GLY A 66 3.66 3.50 -12.04
C GLY A 66 3.41 2.02 -12.29
N LEU A 67 2.95 1.75 -13.51
CA LEU A 67 2.50 0.41 -13.90
C LEU A 67 3.65 -0.60 -13.98
N GLU A 68 4.86 -0.15 -14.31
CA GLU A 68 6.03 -1.00 -14.54
C GLU A 68 7.01 -0.97 -13.36
N TYR A 69 6.63 -0.32 -12.25
CA TYR A 69 7.53 -0.29 -11.10
C TYR A 69 7.69 -1.70 -10.53
N ALA A 70 8.94 -2.13 -10.47
CA ALA A 70 9.36 -3.34 -9.78
C ALA A 70 10.49 -2.99 -8.83
N LEU A 71 10.45 -3.52 -7.61
CA LEU A 71 11.52 -3.33 -6.65
C LEU A 71 12.84 -3.84 -7.25
N PRO A 72 13.88 -2.99 -7.38
CA PRO A 72 15.13 -3.36 -8.05
C PRO A 72 15.86 -4.51 -7.36
N GLU A 73 15.77 -4.55 -6.04
CA GLU A 73 16.36 -5.58 -5.20
C GLU A 73 15.44 -5.82 -4.00
N TYR A 74 15.33 -7.06 -3.56
CA TYR A 74 14.62 -7.40 -2.33
C TYR A 74 15.38 -8.47 -1.56
N GLY A 75 15.30 -8.38 -0.23
CA GLY A 75 15.84 -9.37 0.69
C GLY A 75 14.76 -10.33 1.17
N ALA A 76 15.13 -11.60 1.39
CA ALA A 76 14.25 -12.56 2.03
C ALA A 76 14.15 -12.25 3.53
N PHE A 77 12.93 -12.22 4.05
CA PHE A 77 12.65 -11.94 5.45
C PHE A 77 11.52 -12.84 5.97
N ASN A 78 11.85 -13.87 6.74
CA ASN A 78 10.88 -14.78 7.37
C ASN A 78 9.78 -15.33 6.42
N GLY A 79 10.15 -15.64 5.18
CA GLY A 79 9.22 -16.15 4.16
C GLY A 79 8.54 -15.05 3.33
N GLN A 80 8.74 -13.79 3.67
CA GLN A 80 8.35 -12.60 2.92
C GLN A 80 9.55 -11.99 2.20
N ALA A 81 9.32 -10.94 1.42
CA ALA A 81 10.36 -10.12 0.84
C ALA A 81 10.16 -8.66 1.25
N LEU A 82 11.26 -7.93 1.48
CA LEU A 82 11.27 -6.51 1.79
C LEU A 82 12.39 -5.83 1.01
N ASP A 83 12.33 -4.49 0.92
CA ASP A 83 13.48 -3.72 0.51
C ASP A 83 14.63 -3.94 1.52
N PRO A 84 15.88 -4.16 1.07
CA PRO A 84 17.02 -4.39 1.96
C PRO A 84 17.24 -3.28 3.00
N ILE A 85 16.84 -2.04 2.70
CA ILE A 85 16.95 -0.89 3.61
C ILE A 85 16.11 -1.11 4.88
N ALA A 86 14.91 -1.70 4.75
CA ALA A 86 13.99 -1.89 5.87
C ALA A 86 14.31 -3.14 6.74
N ILE A 87 15.09 -4.10 6.22
CA ILE A 87 15.29 -5.40 6.90
C ILE A 87 15.99 -5.28 8.26
N PRO A 88 17.05 -4.48 8.45
CA PRO A 88 17.72 -4.38 9.75
C PRO A 88 16.77 -3.89 10.84
N GLU A 89 16.04 -2.82 10.56
CA GLU A 89 15.12 -2.20 11.52
C GLU A 89 13.89 -3.10 11.79
N THR A 90 13.36 -3.77 10.75
CA THR A 90 12.31 -4.77 10.93
C THR A 90 12.77 -5.91 11.84
N THR A 91 14.01 -6.38 11.68
CA THR A 91 14.57 -7.43 12.53
C THR A 91 14.69 -6.97 13.97
N ALA A 92 15.25 -5.78 14.20
CA ALA A 92 15.41 -5.20 15.53
C ALA A 92 14.04 -5.00 16.21
N MET A 93 13.04 -4.52 15.49
CA MET A 93 11.67 -4.34 15.97
C MET A 93 11.04 -5.66 16.44
N LEU A 94 11.12 -6.72 15.63
CA LEU A 94 10.54 -8.03 16.00
C LEU A 94 11.28 -8.67 17.18
N ASP A 95 12.59 -8.46 17.29
CA ASP A 95 13.38 -8.98 18.42
C ASP A 95 13.05 -8.22 19.72
N ALA A 96 12.83 -6.91 19.65
CA ALA A 96 12.40 -6.10 20.81
C ALA A 96 10.99 -6.51 21.27
N ALA A 97 10.03 -6.63 20.35
CA ALA A 97 8.69 -7.11 20.69
C ALA A 97 8.71 -8.48 21.38
N ARG A 98 9.57 -9.38 20.88
CA ARG A 98 9.75 -10.72 21.48
C ARG A 98 10.34 -10.62 22.88
N ALA A 99 11.28 -9.70 23.13
CA ALA A 99 11.86 -9.46 24.45
C ALA A 99 10.81 -8.95 25.45
N ASP A 100 9.84 -8.17 24.99
CA ASP A 100 8.71 -7.68 25.77
C ASP A 100 7.56 -8.72 25.90
N GLY A 101 7.75 -9.92 25.34
CA GLY A 101 6.78 -11.01 25.41
C GLY A 101 5.69 -10.95 24.36
N VAL A 102 5.76 -10.02 23.41
CA VAL A 102 4.83 -9.88 22.28
C VAL A 102 5.43 -10.58 21.04
N ARG A 103 4.68 -11.50 20.47
CA ARG A 103 5.12 -12.21 19.27
C ARG A 103 4.44 -11.64 18.04
N ILE A 104 5.24 -10.97 17.22
CA ILE A 104 4.80 -10.34 15.98
C ILE A 104 5.35 -11.14 14.80
N TYR A 105 4.51 -11.35 13.80
CA TYR A 105 4.89 -11.94 12.51
C TYR A 105 4.61 -10.95 11.39
N VAL A 106 5.46 -10.93 10.38
CA VAL A 106 5.18 -10.25 9.11
C VAL A 106 4.40 -11.22 8.24
N GLY A 107 3.10 -10.98 8.12
CA GLY A 107 2.19 -11.78 7.29
C GLY A 107 2.32 -11.45 5.81
N VAL A 108 2.57 -10.17 5.49
CA VAL A 108 2.77 -9.66 4.13
C VAL A 108 3.93 -8.68 4.11
N GLY A 109 4.77 -8.81 3.08
CA GLY A 109 5.82 -7.87 2.71
C GLY A 109 5.63 -7.39 1.28
N TYR A 110 6.72 -7.39 0.47
CA TYR A 110 6.70 -6.99 -0.92
C TYR A 110 5.74 -7.85 -1.77
N ARG A 111 4.94 -7.18 -2.59
CA ARG A 111 4.07 -7.77 -3.61
C ARG A 111 4.38 -7.13 -4.96
N ASN A 112 4.81 -7.92 -5.94
CA ASN A 112 5.06 -7.42 -7.29
C ASN A 112 3.75 -7.08 -8.04
N TRP A 113 3.89 -6.49 -9.23
CA TRP A 113 2.78 -6.14 -10.10
C TRP A 113 1.83 -7.31 -10.39
N ASP A 114 2.36 -8.48 -10.79
CA ASP A 114 1.54 -9.63 -11.18
C ASP A 114 0.70 -10.15 -10.01
N TYR A 115 1.29 -10.15 -8.81
CA TYR A 115 0.57 -10.51 -7.60
C TYR A 115 -0.58 -9.51 -7.33
N ASN A 116 -0.28 -8.22 -7.34
CA ASN A 116 -1.28 -7.18 -7.10
C ASN A 116 -2.39 -7.22 -8.16
N SER A 117 -2.07 -7.44 -9.45
CA SER A 117 -3.05 -7.61 -10.53
C SER A 117 -4.00 -8.76 -10.26
N THR A 118 -3.46 -9.94 -9.90
CA THR A 118 -4.25 -11.13 -9.67
C THR A 118 -5.28 -10.92 -8.55
N TYR A 119 -4.87 -10.32 -7.43
CA TYR A 119 -5.76 -10.08 -6.30
C TYR A 119 -6.76 -8.95 -6.57
N TYR A 120 -6.33 -7.90 -7.25
CA TYR A 120 -7.22 -6.82 -7.66
C TYR A 120 -8.30 -7.31 -8.64
N GLU A 121 -7.93 -8.09 -9.66
CA GLU A 121 -8.88 -8.68 -10.60
C GLU A 121 -9.89 -9.60 -9.88
N ALA A 122 -9.43 -10.41 -8.92
CA ALA A 122 -10.31 -11.23 -8.09
C ALA A 122 -11.27 -10.38 -7.26
N ALA A 123 -10.82 -9.29 -6.68
CA ALA A 123 -11.66 -8.34 -5.96
C ALA A 123 -12.69 -7.67 -6.89
N VAL A 124 -12.29 -7.28 -8.10
CA VAL A 124 -13.22 -6.73 -9.11
C VAL A 124 -14.30 -7.74 -9.49
N VAL A 125 -13.94 -9.01 -9.66
CA VAL A 125 -14.92 -10.08 -9.96
C VAL A 125 -15.90 -10.28 -8.81
N GLN A 126 -15.41 -10.21 -7.57
CA GLN A 126 -16.22 -10.49 -6.38
C GLN A 126 -17.12 -9.32 -5.98
N TYR A 127 -16.61 -8.09 -6.03
CA TYR A 127 -17.26 -6.90 -5.48
C TYR A 127 -17.68 -5.89 -6.55
N GLY A 128 -17.14 -6.01 -7.76
CA GLY A 128 -17.31 -4.99 -8.80
C GLY A 128 -16.40 -3.77 -8.59
N THR A 129 -16.22 -3.00 -9.66
CA THR A 129 -15.59 -1.68 -9.60
C THR A 129 -16.68 -0.64 -9.33
N PRO A 130 -16.60 0.26 -8.34
CA PRO A 130 -15.41 0.66 -7.56
C PRO A 130 -15.18 -0.09 -6.23
N ASP A 131 -16.11 -0.93 -5.76
CA ASP A 131 -16.04 -1.51 -4.42
C ASP A 131 -14.77 -2.37 -4.20
N ALA A 132 -14.20 -2.94 -5.27
CA ALA A 132 -12.92 -3.66 -5.23
C ALA A 132 -11.79 -2.87 -4.55
N TRP A 133 -11.75 -1.54 -4.72
CA TRP A 133 -10.74 -0.67 -4.13
C TRP A 133 -10.74 -0.66 -2.60
N ARG A 134 -11.88 -0.93 -2.00
CA ARG A 134 -12.01 -1.04 -0.54
C ARG A 134 -11.39 -2.31 0.01
N HIS A 135 -11.17 -3.30 -0.86
CA HIS A 135 -10.66 -4.61 -0.48
C HIS A 135 -9.22 -4.83 -0.97
N PHE A 136 -8.88 -4.25 -2.10
CA PHE A 136 -7.56 -4.38 -2.68
C PHE A 136 -7.28 -3.24 -3.67
N LEU A 137 -6.24 -2.46 -3.40
CA LEU A 137 -5.83 -1.39 -4.31
C LEU A 137 -5.25 -1.96 -5.62
N PRO A 138 -5.47 -1.28 -6.77
CA PRO A 138 -4.93 -1.74 -8.03
C PRO A 138 -3.40 -1.70 -8.04
N PRO A 139 -2.77 -2.47 -8.95
CA PRO A 139 -1.33 -2.41 -9.15
C PRO A 139 -0.84 -0.97 -9.38
N GLY A 140 0.30 -0.65 -8.80
CA GLY A 140 0.84 0.70 -8.77
C GLY A 140 0.32 1.57 -7.62
N CYS A 141 -0.88 1.31 -7.11
CA CYS A 141 -1.48 2.02 -5.97
C CYS A 141 -1.36 1.26 -4.65
N ASN A 142 -0.92 0.00 -4.69
CA ASN A 142 -0.75 -0.83 -3.51
C ASN A 142 0.66 -0.67 -2.94
N GLU A 143 0.76 -0.25 -1.68
CA GLU A 143 2.01 0.13 -1.05
C GLU A 143 3.01 -1.02 -0.84
N HIS A 144 2.52 -2.27 -0.75
CA HIS A 144 3.38 -3.45 -0.74
C HIS A 144 4.28 -3.56 -1.99
N GLN A 145 3.92 -2.88 -3.08
CA GLN A 145 4.76 -2.84 -4.29
C GLN A 145 6.03 -2.01 -4.08
N THR A 146 6.07 -1.12 -3.10
CA THR A 146 7.27 -0.34 -2.77
C THR A 146 8.36 -1.16 -2.08
N GLY A 147 8.00 -2.24 -1.40
CA GLY A 147 8.91 -3.03 -0.57
C GLY A 147 9.12 -2.50 0.85
N PHE A 148 8.51 -1.36 1.19
CA PHE A 148 8.64 -0.69 2.49
C PHE A 148 7.43 -0.89 3.41
N ALA A 149 6.40 -1.60 2.96
CA ALA A 149 5.21 -1.89 3.75
C ALA A 149 5.20 -3.32 4.28
N ILE A 150 4.67 -3.48 5.48
CA ILE A 150 4.44 -4.77 6.13
C ILE A 150 3.03 -4.82 6.73
N ASP A 151 2.37 -5.98 6.59
CA ASP A 151 1.22 -6.31 7.42
C ASP A 151 1.68 -7.21 8.57
N VAL A 152 1.30 -6.87 9.79
CA VAL A 152 1.68 -7.59 11.00
C VAL A 152 0.54 -8.40 11.58
N THR A 153 0.86 -9.54 12.21
CA THR A 153 -0.12 -10.44 12.81
C THR A 153 0.47 -11.15 14.04
N ASP A 154 -0.39 -11.68 14.89
CA ASP A 154 -0.01 -12.57 16.01
C ASP A 154 0.10 -14.05 15.60
N ASN A 155 -0.28 -14.38 14.36
CA ASN A 155 -0.36 -15.75 13.85
C ASN A 155 0.59 -15.97 12.66
N GLN A 156 1.60 -16.82 12.85
CA GLN A 156 2.59 -17.14 11.80
C GLN A 156 2.00 -17.78 10.52
N TYR A 157 0.77 -18.25 10.56
CA TYR A 157 0.06 -18.87 9.42
C TYR A 157 -0.93 -17.93 8.75
N ASP A 158 -1.08 -16.74 9.30
CA ASP A 158 -1.95 -15.72 8.77
C ASP A 158 -1.16 -14.82 7.81
N ASN A 159 -1.70 -14.62 6.64
CA ASN A 159 -1.14 -13.72 5.62
C ASN A 159 -1.92 -12.40 5.54
N CYS A 160 -2.67 -12.04 6.59
CA CYS A 160 -3.45 -10.80 6.72
C CYS A 160 -4.46 -10.54 5.57
N ASN A 161 -4.74 -11.53 4.72
CA ASN A 161 -5.68 -11.37 3.60
C ASN A 161 -7.15 -11.51 4.00
N TYR A 162 -7.44 -11.78 5.27
CA TYR A 162 -8.78 -12.14 5.74
C TYR A 162 -9.41 -11.12 6.69
N TYR A 163 -8.67 -10.10 7.11
CA TYR A 163 -9.26 -9.08 7.97
C TYR A 163 -10.02 -8.08 7.10
N PRO A 164 -11.36 -8.00 7.20
CA PRO A 164 -12.08 -6.89 6.61
C PRO A 164 -11.58 -5.60 7.29
N TYR A 165 -11.42 -4.53 6.52
CA TYR A 165 -10.99 -3.20 6.99
C TYR A 165 -11.85 -2.63 8.13
N ASP A 166 -12.95 -3.28 8.47
CA ASP A 166 -13.91 -2.92 9.51
C ASP A 166 -13.95 -3.91 10.70
N ASP A 167 -13.04 -4.90 10.76
CA ASP A 167 -13.00 -5.84 11.88
C ASP A 167 -12.32 -5.21 13.10
N SER A 168 -13.14 -4.60 13.96
CA SER A 168 -12.70 -3.97 15.22
C SER A 168 -12.04 -4.93 16.20
N SER A 169 -12.06 -6.25 15.98
CA SER A 169 -11.40 -7.21 16.88
C SER A 169 -9.87 -7.14 16.76
N VAL A 170 -9.33 -6.62 15.67
CA VAL A 170 -7.89 -6.40 15.45
C VAL A 170 -7.38 -5.24 16.31
N TYR A 171 -8.23 -4.28 16.67
CA TYR A 171 -7.90 -3.06 17.41
C TYR A 171 -7.53 -3.28 18.89
N SER A 172 -7.66 -4.48 19.40
CA SER A 172 -7.36 -4.80 20.80
C SER A 172 -6.34 -5.94 20.95
N SER A 173 -5.52 -6.16 19.92
CA SER A 173 -4.49 -7.20 20.00
C SER A 173 -3.21 -6.68 20.65
N PRO A 174 -2.51 -7.49 21.46
CA PRO A 174 -1.21 -7.11 22.00
C PRO A 174 -0.17 -6.72 20.93
N VAL A 175 -0.29 -7.24 19.70
CA VAL A 175 0.55 -6.89 18.56
C VAL A 175 0.29 -5.44 18.15
N TYR A 176 -0.97 -5.06 17.99
CA TYR A 176 -1.34 -3.70 17.61
C TYR A 176 -0.92 -2.68 18.68
N ASP A 177 -1.21 -2.97 19.95
CA ASP A 177 -0.85 -2.09 21.06
C ASP A 177 0.67 -1.87 21.12
N TRP A 178 1.45 -2.95 20.98
CA TRP A 178 2.91 -2.85 20.96
C TRP A 178 3.42 -2.07 19.75
N MET A 179 2.89 -2.35 18.56
CA MET A 179 3.28 -1.65 17.34
C MET A 179 3.00 -0.16 17.43
N LEU A 180 1.82 0.25 17.90
CA LEU A 180 1.50 1.68 18.06
C LEU A 180 2.44 2.38 19.05
N ALA A 181 2.85 1.68 20.11
CA ALA A 181 3.73 2.25 21.13
C ALA A 181 5.20 2.36 20.68
N HIS A 182 5.66 1.50 19.76
CA HIS A 182 7.08 1.30 19.51
C HIS A 182 7.50 1.37 18.03
N CYS A 183 6.58 1.33 17.06
CA CYS A 183 6.93 1.21 15.64
C CYS A 183 7.86 2.35 15.18
N ALA A 184 7.67 3.58 15.67
CA ALA A 184 8.47 4.74 15.31
C ALA A 184 9.94 4.60 15.71
N GLU A 185 10.25 3.92 16.82
CA GLU A 185 11.62 3.65 17.27
C GLU A 185 12.42 2.85 16.23
N TYR A 186 11.72 2.13 15.35
CA TYR A 186 12.29 1.29 14.27
C TYR A 186 11.98 1.83 12.87
N GLY A 187 11.57 3.10 12.77
CA GLY A 187 11.32 3.76 11.50
C GLY A 187 10.00 3.40 10.82
N TYR A 188 9.06 2.79 11.51
CA TYR A 188 7.73 2.46 11.00
C TYR A 188 6.67 3.42 11.50
N ILE A 189 5.65 3.65 10.69
CA ILE A 189 4.44 4.39 11.03
C ILE A 189 3.21 3.50 10.85
N LEU A 190 2.14 3.76 11.62
CA LEU A 190 0.81 3.30 11.25
C LEU A 190 0.41 4.02 9.95
N ARG A 191 0.28 3.26 8.87
CA ARG A 191 0.18 3.86 7.53
C ARG A 191 -1.15 4.53 7.24
N TYR A 192 -2.23 3.95 7.73
CA TYR A 192 -3.60 4.37 7.46
C TYR A 192 -4.35 4.64 8.76
N PRO A 193 -3.99 5.72 9.49
CA PRO A 193 -4.65 6.07 10.75
C PRO A 193 -6.08 6.55 10.52
N GLU A 194 -6.97 6.30 11.48
CA GLU A 194 -8.36 6.72 11.45
C GLU A 194 -8.48 8.26 11.38
N GLY A 195 -9.48 8.75 10.62
CA GLY A 195 -9.78 10.17 10.48
C GLY A 195 -8.95 10.90 9.42
N LYS A 196 -8.07 10.19 8.71
CA LYS A 196 -7.21 10.75 7.66
C LYS A 196 -7.50 10.18 6.26
N GLU A 197 -8.63 9.48 6.09
CA GLU A 197 -8.99 8.74 4.87
C GLU A 197 -9.04 9.63 3.63
N ASN A 198 -9.33 10.94 3.80
CA ASN A 198 -9.32 11.91 2.71
C ASN A 198 -7.92 12.09 2.09
N TRP A 199 -6.85 11.90 2.86
CA TRP A 199 -5.49 12.05 2.41
C TRP A 199 -5.01 10.88 1.55
N TYR A 200 -5.38 9.66 1.89
CA TYR A 200 -4.86 8.46 1.23
C TYR A 200 -5.91 7.65 0.44
N GLY A 201 -7.22 7.94 0.63
CA GLY A 201 -8.31 7.48 -0.24
C GLY A 201 -8.79 6.05 -0.03
N VAL A 202 -8.45 5.41 1.09
CA VAL A 202 -8.92 4.09 1.51
C VAL A 202 -9.42 4.13 2.94
N GLY A 203 -9.93 3.02 3.49
CA GLY A 203 -10.26 2.91 4.91
C GLY A 203 -9.01 2.84 5.78
N CYS A 204 -9.16 3.12 7.08
CA CYS A 204 -8.09 2.90 8.06
C CYS A 204 -7.69 1.42 8.13
N ASP A 205 -6.41 1.16 8.39
CA ASP A 205 -5.87 -0.19 8.45
C ASP A 205 -4.86 -0.28 9.60
N HIS A 206 -5.18 -1.11 10.61
CA HIS A 206 -4.46 -1.15 11.88
C HIS A 206 -3.32 -2.19 11.92
N PHE A 207 -3.18 -3.00 10.92
CA PHE A 207 -2.08 -3.96 10.81
C PHE A 207 -1.06 -3.60 9.72
N HIS A 208 -1.32 -2.55 8.94
CA HIS A 208 -0.47 -2.10 7.87
C HIS A 208 0.49 -1.00 8.34
N PHE A 209 1.78 -1.29 8.32
CA PHE A 209 2.83 -0.38 8.74
C PHE A 209 3.79 -0.07 7.60
N ARG A 210 4.26 1.18 7.54
CA ARG A 210 5.16 1.67 6.51
C ARG A 210 6.48 2.12 7.09
N TYR A 211 7.59 1.65 6.52
CA TYR A 211 8.94 2.13 6.83
C TYR A 211 9.21 3.46 6.13
N VAL A 212 9.65 4.44 6.90
CA VAL A 212 9.99 5.81 6.46
C VAL A 212 11.28 6.33 7.11
N GLY A 213 12.01 5.46 7.84
CA GLY A 213 13.17 5.84 8.64
C GLY A 213 12.80 6.41 10.01
N VAL A 214 13.69 6.27 10.98
CA VAL A 214 13.40 6.55 12.41
C VAL A 214 13.03 8.01 12.67
N GLU A 215 13.76 8.97 12.08
CA GLU A 215 13.54 10.39 12.28
C GLU A 215 12.14 10.81 11.82
N VAL A 216 11.77 10.45 10.59
CA VAL A 216 10.47 10.77 10.00
C VAL A 216 9.34 10.00 10.69
N ALA A 217 9.55 8.72 11.03
CA ALA A 217 8.56 7.94 11.74
C ALA A 217 8.23 8.53 13.11
N THR A 218 9.25 8.93 13.87
CA THR A 218 9.07 9.58 15.17
C THR A 218 8.28 10.87 14.99
N TYR A 219 8.65 11.71 14.03
CA TYR A 219 7.97 12.97 13.78
C TYR A 219 6.49 12.76 13.40
N ILE A 220 6.20 11.86 12.46
CA ILE A 220 4.84 11.56 12.02
C ILE A 220 3.97 11.07 13.19
N MET A 221 4.49 10.12 13.99
CA MET A 221 3.73 9.53 15.08
C MET A 221 3.54 10.50 16.25
N GLU A 222 4.51 11.35 16.57
CA GLU A 222 4.40 12.37 17.63
C GLU A 222 3.42 13.50 17.28
N HIS A 223 3.27 13.82 16.00
CA HIS A 223 2.39 14.90 15.53
C HIS A 223 1.05 14.41 14.99
N ASP A 224 0.75 13.11 15.14
CA ASP A 224 -0.49 12.49 14.64
C ASP A 224 -0.74 12.78 13.15
N LEU A 225 0.30 12.63 12.32
CA LEU A 225 0.23 12.82 10.87
C LEU A 225 0.01 11.48 10.17
N CYS A 226 -0.51 11.52 8.93
CA CYS A 226 -0.29 10.45 7.96
C CYS A 226 0.91 10.78 7.05
N LEU A 227 1.36 9.81 6.26
CA LEU A 227 2.50 10.01 5.36
C LEU A 227 2.25 11.15 4.37
N GLU A 228 1.03 11.25 3.84
CA GLU A 228 0.64 12.28 2.88
C GLU A 228 0.73 13.69 3.47
N GLU A 229 0.30 13.87 4.73
CA GLU A 229 0.42 15.17 5.41
C GLU A 229 1.88 15.56 5.55
N PHE A 230 2.75 14.64 5.98
CA PHE A 230 4.18 14.89 6.08
C PHE A 230 4.79 15.26 4.72
N LEU A 231 4.54 14.49 3.67
CA LEU A 231 5.05 14.76 2.33
C LEU A 231 4.53 16.11 1.78
N TYR A 232 3.27 16.45 2.05
CA TYR A 232 2.68 17.73 1.66
C TYR A 232 3.33 18.92 2.39
N LEU A 233 3.67 18.76 3.67
CA LEU A 233 4.36 19.78 4.45
C LEU A 233 5.78 20.03 3.94
N GLU A 234 6.48 18.96 3.51
CA GLU A 234 7.81 19.05 2.90
C GLU A 234 7.76 19.74 1.53
N ASP A 235 6.88 19.27 0.65
CA ASP A 235 6.63 19.85 -0.67
C ASP A 235 5.18 19.64 -1.11
N PRO A 236 4.35 20.68 -1.13
CA PRO A 236 2.96 20.58 -1.60
C PRO A 236 2.77 20.07 -3.03
N HIS A 237 3.85 19.97 -3.81
CA HIS A 237 3.85 19.44 -5.17
C HIS A 237 4.31 17.98 -5.24
N SER A 238 4.73 17.38 -4.13
CA SER A 238 5.24 15.99 -4.09
C SER A 238 4.18 14.92 -4.29
N LEU A 239 2.89 15.25 -4.10
CA LEU A 239 1.78 14.32 -4.19
C LEU A 239 0.50 15.00 -4.70
N TYR A 240 -0.45 14.17 -5.13
CA TYR A 240 -1.79 14.62 -5.47
C TYR A 240 -2.80 14.17 -4.42
N VAL A 241 -3.61 15.13 -3.93
CA VAL A 241 -4.75 14.88 -3.03
C VAL A 241 -5.98 15.58 -3.61
N PRO A 242 -7.07 14.85 -3.95
CA PRO A 242 -8.28 15.44 -4.48
C PRO A 242 -8.89 16.50 -3.54
N GLY A 243 -9.22 17.67 -4.08
CA GLY A 243 -9.78 18.78 -3.31
C GLY A 243 -8.76 19.69 -2.62
N LEU A 244 -7.51 19.25 -2.46
CA LEU A 244 -6.44 20.03 -1.85
C LEU A 244 -5.58 20.74 -2.89
N ASN A 245 -5.15 20.00 -3.92
CA ASN A 245 -4.32 20.55 -4.99
C ASN A 245 -4.80 20.09 -6.38
N SER A 246 -4.38 20.80 -7.42
CA SER A 246 -4.59 20.38 -8.79
C SER A 246 -3.48 19.43 -9.21
N TYR A 247 -3.79 18.49 -10.12
CA TYR A 247 -2.74 17.68 -10.74
C TYR A 247 -1.63 18.61 -11.25
N ALA A 248 -0.44 18.51 -10.64
CA ALA A 248 0.75 18.96 -11.33
C ALA A 248 0.89 18.04 -12.56
N SER A 249 0.93 18.63 -13.74
CA SER A 249 1.28 17.89 -14.97
C SER A 249 2.74 17.48 -14.82
N PHE A 250 2.98 16.20 -14.45
CA PHE A 250 4.29 15.56 -14.51
C PHE A 250 4.62 15.20 -15.95
#